data_d017f787789f5156f3c61d889d853875
#
_entry.id   d017f787789f5156f3c61d889d853875
#
_cell.length_a   1.000
_cell.length_b   1.000
_cell.length_c   1.000
_cell.angle_alpha   90.00
_cell.angle_beta   90.00
_cell.angle_gamma   90.00
#
_symmetry.space_group_name_H-M   'P 1'
#
loop_
_entity.id
_entity.type
_entity.pdbx_description
1 polymer ?
#
loop_
_entity_poly.entity_id
_entity_poly.type
_entity_poly.pdbx_seq_one_letter_code
_entity_poly.pdbx_strand_id
1 'polypeptide(L)'
;MNTSLNAESTEWTRHGNLSCYHLTRFLVYSQDALKLPFILNCVLNAVLSVTAIVGNSAILWALTKSSSTLRPPSKALLFSLAMSDLGVGALVQPLYITYKAAEVNDNFRMFCVAGIGFHLSANVFSAVSFLTVTAIAIDRLLALHLKKGYNAAISLRRVAILLLLLWSATSLWVIAWIKSIEIYQIFNIASVFVCLLICASAYVTLQIRLRMLQNSMIASRFQTQDTESQVILHVKENTPHLQLYRRSVVTMFYIYILLILCYVPYLSMFIVIEVTGRDSVKIACLSFAMTVLFANASLNPFLYCWRIQEIRREISKAAKNTFCRK
;
A
#
# COMPACT_ATOMS: atom_id res chain seq x y z
N MET A 1 -17.88 -0.96 40.61
CA MET A 1 -17.61 -1.52 39.29
C MET A 1 -16.18 -1.21 38.79
N ASN A 2 -15.40 -0.35 39.48
CA ASN A 2 -14.03 0.01 39.10
C ASN A 2 -12.90 -0.82 39.76
N THR A 3 -13.23 -1.70 40.69
CA THR A 3 -12.21 -2.48 41.44
C THR A 3 -11.84 -3.80 40.77
N SER A 4 -12.72 -4.42 40.01
CA SER A 4 -12.42 -5.65 39.24
C SER A 4 -11.56 -5.37 38.00
N LEU A 5 -11.77 -4.24 37.33
CA LEU A 5 -10.96 -3.79 36.16
C LEU A 5 -9.50 -3.57 36.51
N ASN A 6 -9.21 -3.11 37.73
CA ASN A 6 -7.82 -2.89 38.17
C ASN A 6 -7.11 -4.20 38.58
N ALA A 7 -7.82 -5.23 39.00
CA ALA A 7 -7.23 -6.51 39.42
C ALA A 7 -6.80 -7.36 38.20
N GLU A 8 -7.60 -7.44 37.15
CA GLU A 8 -7.25 -8.15 35.92
C GLU A 8 -6.12 -7.44 35.16
N SER A 9 -6.14 -6.12 35.07
CA SER A 9 -5.05 -5.35 34.47
C SER A 9 -3.71 -5.55 35.22
N THR A 10 -3.75 -5.72 36.53
CA THR A 10 -2.56 -6.01 37.36
C THR A 10 -2.01 -7.41 37.15
N GLU A 11 -2.83 -8.39 36.83
CA GLU A 11 -2.39 -9.77 36.55
C GLU A 11 -1.65 -9.83 35.18
N TRP A 12 -2.17 -9.16 34.15
CA TRP A 12 -1.53 -9.03 32.83
C TRP A 12 -0.23 -8.21 32.90
N THR A 13 -0.14 -7.22 33.77
CA THR A 13 1.08 -6.40 33.95
C THR A 13 2.13 -7.11 34.82
N ARG A 14 1.73 -8.06 35.68
CA ARG A 14 2.66 -8.77 36.60
C ARG A 14 3.56 -9.79 35.87
N HIS A 15 3.16 -10.28 34.69
CA HIS A 15 3.94 -11.21 33.86
C HIS A 15 4.75 -10.51 32.75
N GLY A 16 4.77 -9.16 32.71
CA GLY A 16 5.24 -8.43 31.56
C GLY A 16 6.71 -8.01 31.58
N ASN A 17 7.47 -8.44 30.60
CA ASN A 17 8.59 -7.67 30.08
C ASN A 17 8.10 -6.31 29.61
N LEU A 18 8.87 -5.24 29.82
CA LEU A 18 8.52 -3.84 29.45
C LEU A 18 7.96 -3.67 28.02
N SER A 19 8.33 -4.54 27.07
CA SER A 19 7.91 -4.48 25.66
C SER A 19 6.43 -4.79 25.42
N CYS A 20 5.77 -5.57 26.30
CA CYS A 20 4.36 -5.93 26.14
C CYS A 20 3.40 -4.93 26.77
N TYR A 21 3.87 -4.06 27.67
CA TYR A 21 3.05 -3.02 28.27
C TYR A 21 2.42 -2.09 27.22
N HIS A 22 3.11 -1.80 26.14
CA HIS A 22 2.58 -0.97 25.04
C HIS A 22 1.40 -1.63 24.31
N LEU A 23 1.32 -2.95 24.29
CA LEU A 23 0.24 -3.69 23.61
C LEU A 23 -1.06 -3.71 24.42
N THR A 24 -0.99 -3.58 25.76
CA THR A 24 -2.20 -3.52 26.61
C THR A 24 -3.10 -2.34 26.28
N ARG A 25 -2.55 -1.31 25.60
CA ARG A 25 -3.32 -0.17 25.06
C ARG A 25 -4.36 -0.59 24.01
N PHE A 26 -4.19 -1.73 23.36
CA PHE A 26 -5.04 -2.25 22.28
C PHE A 26 -5.90 -3.42 22.73
N LEU A 27 -5.85 -3.79 24.02
CA LEU A 27 -6.71 -4.82 24.60
C LEU A 27 -8.17 -4.38 24.59
N VAL A 28 -9.02 -5.26 24.07
CA VAL A 28 -10.45 -5.17 24.24
C VAL A 28 -10.81 -6.07 25.41
N TYR A 29 -11.10 -5.47 26.56
CA TYR A 29 -11.57 -6.23 27.71
C TYR A 29 -12.82 -7.01 27.30
N SER A 30 -12.76 -8.33 27.55
CA SER A 30 -13.71 -9.35 27.14
C SER A 30 -15.17 -8.91 27.38
N GLN A 31 -15.80 -8.40 26.34
CA GLN A 31 -17.25 -8.37 26.25
C GLN A 31 -17.62 -9.53 25.32
N ASP A 32 -18.40 -10.50 25.81
CA ASP A 32 -18.86 -11.63 24.99
C ASP A 32 -19.52 -11.18 23.68
N ALA A 33 -20.15 -10.00 23.69
CA ALA A 33 -20.73 -9.35 22.51
C ALA A 33 -19.71 -9.05 21.39
N LEU A 34 -18.42 -8.92 21.67
CA LEU A 34 -17.39 -8.59 20.68
C LEU A 34 -16.65 -9.82 20.15
N LYS A 35 -16.82 -11.00 20.71
CA LYS A 35 -16.18 -12.25 20.25
C LYS A 35 -16.51 -12.55 18.80
N LEU A 36 -17.80 -12.52 18.42
CA LEU A 36 -18.23 -12.79 17.04
C LEU A 36 -17.65 -11.78 16.03
N PRO A 37 -17.73 -10.46 16.23
CA PRO A 37 -17.03 -9.49 15.38
C PRO A 37 -15.52 -9.78 15.21
N PHE A 38 -14.81 -10.16 16.26
CA PHE A 38 -13.39 -10.50 16.14
C PHE A 38 -13.12 -11.76 15.36
N ILE A 39 -13.94 -12.82 15.53
CA ILE A 39 -13.83 -14.02 14.71
C ILE A 39 -14.06 -13.70 13.23
N LEU A 40 -15.09 -12.91 12.90
CA LEU A 40 -15.37 -12.48 11.54
C LEU A 40 -14.20 -11.67 10.96
N ASN A 41 -13.62 -10.79 11.77
CA ASN A 41 -12.43 -10.02 11.37
C ASN A 41 -11.23 -10.92 11.06
N CYS A 42 -10.97 -11.95 11.87
CA CYS A 42 -9.91 -12.93 11.62
C CYS A 42 -10.17 -13.73 10.32
N VAL A 43 -11.41 -14.15 10.05
CA VAL A 43 -11.78 -14.85 8.80
C VAL A 43 -11.54 -13.94 7.59
N LEU A 44 -11.96 -12.68 7.66
CA LEU A 44 -11.70 -11.70 6.59
C LEU A 44 -10.20 -11.55 6.33
N ASN A 45 -9.39 -11.40 7.38
CA ASN A 45 -7.94 -11.30 7.23
C ASN A 45 -7.32 -12.58 6.65
N ALA A 46 -7.84 -13.76 6.96
CA ALA A 46 -7.37 -15.01 6.35
C ALA A 46 -7.64 -15.05 4.85
N VAL A 47 -8.84 -14.66 4.40
CA VAL A 47 -9.18 -14.56 2.97
C VAL A 47 -8.31 -13.52 2.26
N LEU A 48 -8.13 -12.34 2.86
CA LEU A 48 -7.28 -11.27 2.32
C LEU A 48 -5.81 -11.71 2.25
N SER A 49 -5.31 -12.43 3.25
CA SER A 49 -3.95 -12.99 3.28
C SER A 49 -3.70 -13.90 2.08
N VAL A 50 -4.57 -14.89 1.87
CA VAL A 50 -4.46 -15.81 0.71
C VAL A 50 -4.50 -15.02 -0.61
N THR A 51 -5.43 -14.07 -0.72
CA THR A 51 -5.58 -13.23 -1.92
C THR A 51 -4.31 -12.40 -2.18
N ALA A 52 -3.73 -11.79 -1.13
CA ALA A 52 -2.50 -11.02 -1.23
C ALA A 52 -1.31 -11.90 -1.64
N ILE A 53 -1.16 -13.09 -1.03
CA ILE A 53 -0.08 -14.03 -1.36
C ILE A 53 -0.17 -14.47 -2.83
N VAL A 54 -1.32 -15.00 -3.24
CA VAL A 54 -1.51 -15.52 -4.59
C VAL A 54 -1.39 -14.40 -5.63
N GLY A 55 -2.06 -13.29 -5.39
CA GLY A 55 -2.08 -12.16 -6.31
C GLY A 55 -0.70 -11.52 -6.50
N ASN A 56 -0.01 -11.19 -5.42
CA ASN A 56 1.30 -10.53 -5.51
C ASN A 56 2.40 -11.49 -5.99
N SER A 57 2.34 -12.78 -5.65
CA SER A 57 3.24 -13.79 -6.25
C SER A 57 3.07 -13.88 -7.76
N ALA A 58 1.83 -13.86 -8.26
CA ALA A 58 1.55 -13.84 -9.71
C ALA A 58 2.07 -12.56 -10.38
N ILE A 59 1.94 -11.39 -9.72
CA ILE A 59 2.49 -10.12 -10.22
C ILE A 59 4.02 -10.17 -10.27
N LEU A 60 4.69 -10.63 -9.21
CA LEU A 60 6.15 -10.76 -9.15
C LEU A 60 6.64 -11.69 -10.28
N TRP A 61 5.99 -12.84 -10.46
CA TRP A 61 6.30 -13.76 -11.55
C TRP A 61 6.11 -13.10 -12.92
N ALA A 62 4.98 -12.42 -13.16
CA ALA A 62 4.72 -11.73 -14.42
C ALA A 62 5.76 -10.63 -14.70
N LEU A 63 6.17 -9.87 -13.68
CA LEU A 63 7.22 -8.86 -13.79
C LEU A 63 8.58 -9.45 -14.16
N THR A 64 8.94 -10.66 -13.69
CA THR A 64 10.20 -11.31 -14.07
C THR A 64 10.17 -11.83 -15.53
N LYS A 65 9.02 -12.26 -16.02
CA LYS A 65 8.84 -12.79 -17.39
C LYS A 65 8.54 -11.71 -18.43
N SER A 66 8.02 -10.56 -18.02
CA SER A 66 7.70 -9.45 -18.92
C SER A 66 8.96 -8.92 -19.61
N SER A 67 8.99 -9.04 -20.93
CA SER A 67 10.05 -8.49 -21.77
C SER A 67 9.73 -7.06 -22.20
N SER A 68 10.67 -6.16 -21.97
CA SER A 68 10.95 -4.88 -22.67
C SER A 68 9.96 -3.72 -22.75
N THR A 69 8.65 -3.82 -22.56
CA THR A 69 7.76 -2.67 -22.74
C THR A 69 7.67 -1.77 -21.49
N LEU A 70 7.74 -2.37 -20.28
CA LEU A 70 7.85 -1.59 -19.04
C LEU A 70 9.30 -1.13 -18.83
N ARG A 71 9.48 0.16 -18.62
CA ARG A 71 10.81 0.73 -18.32
C ARG A 71 11.40 0.10 -17.06
N PRO A 72 12.69 -0.28 -17.05
CA PRO A 72 13.32 -0.97 -15.91
C PRO A 72 13.15 -0.26 -14.56
N PRO A 73 13.28 1.09 -14.44
CA PRO A 73 13.03 1.79 -13.17
C PRO A 73 11.59 1.62 -12.65
N SER A 74 10.59 1.76 -13.52
CA SER A 74 9.19 1.60 -13.15
C SER A 74 8.84 0.16 -12.77
N LYS A 75 9.50 -0.81 -13.42
CA LYS A 75 9.39 -2.23 -13.09
C LYS A 75 9.94 -2.53 -11.71
N ALA A 76 11.07 -1.91 -11.32
CA ALA A 76 11.67 -2.05 -9.98
C ALA A 76 10.74 -1.48 -8.89
N LEU A 77 10.08 -0.34 -9.13
CA LEU A 77 9.09 0.22 -8.20
C LEU A 77 7.88 -0.70 -8.02
N LEU A 78 7.32 -1.23 -9.12
CA LEU A 78 6.20 -2.19 -9.04
C LEU A 78 6.61 -3.50 -8.36
N PHE A 79 7.85 -3.95 -8.57
CA PHE A 79 8.40 -5.12 -7.90
C PHE A 79 8.50 -4.90 -6.38
N SER A 80 9.03 -3.76 -5.93
CA SER A 80 9.09 -3.39 -4.50
C SER A 80 7.69 -3.33 -3.88
N LEU A 81 6.72 -2.76 -4.59
CA LEU A 81 5.34 -2.67 -4.11
C LEU A 81 4.70 -4.05 -3.97
N ALA A 82 4.86 -4.93 -4.96
CA ALA A 82 4.34 -6.29 -4.87
C ALA A 82 5.05 -7.13 -3.80
N MET A 83 6.35 -6.88 -3.54
CA MET A 83 7.09 -7.51 -2.44
C MET A 83 6.58 -7.08 -1.06
N SER A 84 6.32 -5.78 -0.86
CA SER A 84 5.74 -5.31 0.41
C SER A 84 4.33 -5.85 0.63
N ASP A 85 3.50 -5.89 -0.41
CA ASP A 85 2.13 -6.40 -0.35
C ASP A 85 2.10 -7.93 -0.11
N LEU A 86 3.06 -8.67 -0.69
CA LEU A 86 3.28 -10.08 -0.38
C LEU A 86 3.67 -10.26 1.10
N GLY A 87 4.52 -9.39 1.64
CA GLY A 87 4.89 -9.39 3.05
C GLY A 87 3.70 -9.13 3.97
N VAL A 88 2.78 -8.24 3.58
CA VAL A 88 1.52 -8.03 4.31
C VAL A 88 0.71 -9.33 4.36
N GLY A 89 0.52 -10.00 3.22
CA GLY A 89 -0.23 -11.26 3.15
C GLY A 89 0.44 -12.40 3.90
N ALA A 90 1.75 -12.59 3.72
CA ALA A 90 2.46 -13.76 4.21
C ALA A 90 2.88 -13.65 5.69
N LEU A 91 3.04 -12.46 6.23
CA LEU A 91 3.54 -12.24 7.57
C LEU A 91 2.59 -11.42 8.45
N VAL A 92 2.18 -10.22 7.98
CA VAL A 92 1.40 -9.28 8.81
C VAL A 92 0.03 -9.85 9.16
N GLN A 93 -0.73 -10.32 8.17
CA GLN A 93 -2.09 -10.82 8.41
C GLN A 93 -2.13 -12.13 9.22
N PRO A 94 -1.26 -13.13 9.01
CA PRO A 94 -1.18 -14.29 9.91
C PRO A 94 -0.82 -13.93 11.34
N LEU A 95 0.13 -13.01 11.55
CA LEU A 95 0.48 -12.51 12.88
C LEU A 95 -0.68 -11.75 13.53
N TYR A 96 -1.43 -10.96 12.76
CA TYR A 96 -2.62 -10.26 13.22
C TYR A 96 -3.71 -11.23 13.69
N ILE A 97 -3.99 -12.28 12.91
CA ILE A 97 -4.95 -13.33 13.26
C ILE A 97 -4.52 -14.01 14.57
N THR A 98 -3.26 -14.41 14.67
CA THR A 98 -2.71 -15.04 15.88
C THR A 98 -2.79 -14.12 17.09
N TYR A 99 -2.46 -12.83 16.91
CA TYR A 99 -2.54 -11.80 17.94
C TYR A 99 -3.98 -11.65 18.47
N LYS A 100 -4.98 -11.55 17.58
CA LYS A 100 -6.38 -11.40 17.95
C LYS A 100 -7.00 -12.69 18.49
N ALA A 101 -6.61 -13.85 17.97
CA ALA A 101 -7.04 -15.13 18.51
C ALA A 101 -6.48 -15.35 19.94
N ALA A 102 -5.24 -14.95 20.20
CA ALA A 102 -4.65 -15.01 21.53
C ALA A 102 -5.37 -14.08 22.53
N GLU A 103 -5.82 -12.89 22.07
CA GLU A 103 -6.62 -11.97 22.88
C GLU A 103 -7.96 -12.59 23.28
N VAL A 104 -8.67 -13.25 22.35
CA VAL A 104 -9.97 -13.89 22.60
C VAL A 104 -9.84 -15.10 23.52
N ASN A 105 -8.69 -15.80 23.49
CA ASN A 105 -8.44 -17.01 24.29
C ASN A 105 -7.62 -16.72 25.57
N ASP A 106 -7.48 -15.48 25.98
CA ASP A 106 -6.74 -15.04 27.19
C ASP A 106 -5.31 -15.59 27.29
N ASN A 107 -4.66 -15.83 26.13
CA ASN A 107 -3.29 -16.34 26.06
C ASN A 107 -2.29 -15.16 25.97
N PHE A 108 -1.89 -14.64 27.13
CA PHE A 108 -0.99 -13.49 27.23
C PHE A 108 0.34 -13.67 26.51
N ARG A 109 0.99 -14.83 26.63
CA ARG A 109 2.29 -15.08 25.99
C ARG A 109 2.21 -14.98 24.47
N MET A 110 1.19 -15.61 23.90
CA MET A 110 0.98 -15.59 22.44
C MET A 110 0.53 -14.20 21.97
N PHE A 111 -0.34 -13.52 22.72
CA PHE A 111 -0.74 -12.14 22.49
C PHE A 111 0.47 -11.21 22.41
N CYS A 112 1.41 -11.33 23.38
CA CYS A 112 2.62 -10.52 23.43
C CYS A 112 3.54 -10.77 22.23
N VAL A 113 3.89 -12.03 21.97
CA VAL A 113 4.82 -12.38 20.89
C VAL A 113 4.25 -12.07 19.51
N ALA A 114 3.02 -12.50 19.24
CA ALA A 114 2.36 -12.24 17.97
C ALA A 114 2.05 -10.74 17.77
N GLY A 115 1.67 -10.03 18.84
CA GLY A 115 1.39 -8.61 18.81
C GLY A 115 2.64 -7.76 18.48
N ILE A 116 3.78 -8.04 19.10
CA ILE A 116 5.05 -7.37 18.76
C ILE A 116 5.41 -7.65 17.29
N GLY A 117 5.41 -8.92 16.88
CA GLY A 117 5.69 -9.32 15.51
C GLY A 117 4.77 -8.66 14.50
N PHE A 118 3.46 -8.61 14.81
CA PHE A 118 2.46 -7.93 14.00
C PHE A 118 2.77 -6.43 13.85
N HIS A 119 2.93 -5.71 14.96
CA HIS A 119 3.15 -4.26 14.89
C HIS A 119 4.45 -3.90 14.19
N LEU A 120 5.54 -4.63 14.45
CA LEU A 120 6.81 -4.37 13.76
C LEU A 120 6.69 -4.63 12.25
N SER A 121 6.17 -5.79 11.86
CA SER A 121 6.03 -6.14 10.44
C SER A 121 5.02 -5.26 9.70
N ALA A 122 3.85 -4.97 10.31
CA ALA A 122 2.84 -4.10 9.73
C ALA A 122 3.39 -2.70 9.45
N ASN A 123 4.13 -2.12 10.39
CA ASN A 123 4.72 -0.80 10.21
C ASN A 123 5.77 -0.78 9.09
N VAL A 124 6.64 -1.79 8.99
CA VAL A 124 7.63 -1.85 7.89
C VAL A 124 6.95 -2.00 6.54
N PHE A 125 6.12 -3.04 6.36
CA PHE A 125 5.55 -3.33 5.05
C PHE A 125 4.55 -2.27 4.58
N SER A 126 3.73 -1.71 5.50
CA SER A 126 2.81 -0.63 5.15
C SER A 126 3.56 0.65 4.79
N ALA A 127 4.62 1.02 5.52
CA ALA A 127 5.43 2.19 5.21
C ALA A 127 6.15 2.04 3.86
N VAL A 128 6.74 0.88 3.58
CA VAL A 128 7.40 0.61 2.29
C VAL A 128 6.38 0.67 1.15
N SER A 129 5.21 0.03 1.29
CA SER A 129 4.15 0.08 0.28
C SER A 129 3.74 1.54 -0.01
N PHE A 130 3.48 2.31 1.03
CA PHE A 130 3.05 3.70 0.93
C PHE A 130 4.10 4.61 0.28
N LEU A 131 5.35 4.52 0.72
CA LEU A 131 6.47 5.28 0.16
C LEU A 131 6.77 4.88 -1.27
N THR A 132 6.62 3.59 -1.62
CA THR A 132 6.79 3.11 -2.99
C THR A 132 5.70 3.67 -3.91
N VAL A 133 4.43 3.73 -3.48
CA VAL A 133 3.36 4.40 -4.25
C VAL A 133 3.67 5.87 -4.47
N THR A 134 4.18 6.56 -3.44
CA THR A 134 4.62 7.96 -3.56
C THR A 134 5.76 8.10 -4.57
N ALA A 135 6.76 7.21 -4.51
CA ALA A 135 7.86 7.19 -5.47
C ALA A 135 7.38 6.92 -6.93
N ILE A 136 6.38 6.05 -7.10
CA ILE A 136 5.75 5.82 -8.40
C ILE A 136 5.06 7.09 -8.92
N ALA A 137 4.35 7.84 -8.06
CA ALA A 137 3.71 9.10 -8.45
C ALA A 137 4.74 10.14 -8.91
N ILE A 138 5.85 10.28 -8.16
CA ILE A 138 6.98 11.15 -8.52
C ILE A 138 7.64 10.70 -9.82
N ASP A 139 7.87 9.40 -10.01
CA ASP A 139 8.45 8.83 -11.25
C ASP A 139 7.62 9.23 -12.48
N ARG A 140 6.30 9.12 -12.39
CA ARG A 140 5.40 9.53 -13.48
C ARG A 140 5.45 11.03 -13.75
N LEU A 141 5.52 11.85 -12.71
CA LEU A 141 5.65 13.30 -12.83
C LEU A 141 6.97 13.68 -13.51
N LEU A 142 8.07 13.07 -13.09
CA LEU A 142 9.40 13.28 -13.71
C LEU A 142 9.44 12.83 -15.16
N ALA A 143 8.80 11.71 -15.51
CA ALA A 143 8.69 11.24 -16.88
C ALA A 143 8.00 12.26 -17.80
N LEU A 144 7.03 13.00 -17.28
CA LEU A 144 6.33 14.06 -18.02
C LEU A 144 7.18 15.33 -18.16
N HIS A 145 7.86 15.74 -17.09
CA HIS A 145 8.64 16.98 -17.08
C HIS A 145 9.94 16.87 -17.87
N LEU A 146 10.69 15.79 -17.67
CA LEU A 146 12.01 15.61 -18.23
C LEU A 146 12.01 15.13 -19.68
N LYS A 147 10.89 14.59 -20.18
CA LYS A 147 10.77 14.10 -21.57
C LYS A 147 12.02 13.31 -22.03
N LYS A 148 12.82 13.87 -22.94
CA LYS A 148 14.06 13.26 -23.46
C LYS A 148 15.13 13.07 -22.39
N GLY A 149 15.20 13.93 -21.37
CA GLY A 149 16.16 13.85 -20.26
C GLY A 149 15.82 12.80 -19.20
N TYR A 150 14.63 12.20 -19.23
CA TYR A 150 14.19 11.26 -18.22
C TYR A 150 15.12 10.03 -18.08
N ASN A 151 15.55 9.44 -19.18
CA ASN A 151 16.40 8.24 -19.15
C ASN A 151 17.80 8.54 -18.59
N ALA A 152 18.30 9.78 -18.72
CA ALA A 152 19.56 10.22 -18.11
C ALA A 152 19.40 10.49 -16.60
N ALA A 153 18.24 11.03 -16.20
CA ALA A 153 17.96 11.36 -14.79
C ALA A 153 17.55 10.13 -13.97
N ILE A 154 16.74 9.22 -14.52
CA ILE A 154 16.14 8.09 -13.80
C ILE A 154 16.69 6.77 -14.39
N SER A 155 17.73 6.24 -13.74
CA SER A 155 18.32 4.94 -14.06
C SER A 155 17.85 3.85 -13.07
N LEU A 156 17.89 2.59 -13.52
CA LEU A 156 17.59 1.45 -12.67
C LEU A 156 18.44 1.43 -11.40
N ARG A 157 19.74 1.75 -11.50
CA ARG A 157 20.66 1.79 -10.36
C ARG A 157 20.21 2.80 -9.30
N ARG A 158 19.82 4.02 -9.72
CA ARG A 158 19.34 5.07 -8.80
C ARG A 158 18.07 4.67 -8.09
N VAL A 159 17.12 4.08 -8.82
CA VAL A 159 15.86 3.58 -8.23
C VAL A 159 16.11 2.40 -7.30
N ALA A 160 17.01 1.47 -7.64
CA ALA A 160 17.37 0.36 -6.76
C ALA A 160 18.01 0.86 -5.46
N ILE A 161 18.92 1.83 -5.52
CA ILE A 161 19.51 2.46 -4.32
C ILE A 161 18.41 3.14 -3.48
N LEU A 162 17.51 3.90 -4.10
CA LEU A 162 16.39 4.52 -3.41
C LEU A 162 15.54 3.47 -2.68
N LEU A 163 15.18 2.38 -3.34
CA LEU A 163 14.40 1.30 -2.73
C LEU A 163 15.14 0.65 -1.57
N LEU A 164 16.42 0.36 -1.71
CA LEU A 164 17.24 -0.17 -0.60
C LEU A 164 17.26 0.79 0.60
N LEU A 165 17.41 2.09 0.35
CA LEU A 165 17.36 3.11 1.40
C LEU A 165 15.98 3.17 2.06
N LEU A 166 14.88 3.09 1.29
CA LEU A 166 13.51 3.07 1.83
C LEU A 166 13.29 1.84 2.74
N TRP A 167 13.65 0.66 2.29
CA TRP A 167 13.53 -0.57 3.08
C TRP A 167 14.38 -0.50 4.36
N SER A 168 15.63 -0.07 4.26
CA SER A 168 16.53 0.06 5.42
C SER A 168 16.04 1.11 6.42
N ALA A 169 15.67 2.29 5.93
CA ALA A 169 15.20 3.39 6.77
C ALA A 169 13.91 3.03 7.52
N THR A 170 12.93 2.42 6.85
CA THR A 170 11.68 1.99 7.49
C THR A 170 11.91 0.87 8.51
N SER A 171 12.81 -0.08 8.22
CA SER A 171 13.16 -1.16 9.15
C SER A 171 13.89 -0.63 10.40
N LEU A 172 14.78 0.35 10.24
CA LEU A 172 15.45 1.00 11.37
C LEU A 172 14.50 1.90 12.15
N TRP A 173 13.61 2.63 11.44
CA TRP A 173 12.66 3.53 12.09
C TRP A 173 11.67 2.79 13.00
N VAL A 174 11.30 1.57 12.65
CA VAL A 174 10.36 0.78 13.46
C VAL A 174 10.92 0.46 14.85
N ILE A 175 12.24 0.51 15.05
CA ILE A 175 12.87 0.36 16.37
C ILE A 175 12.43 1.50 17.32
N ALA A 176 12.16 2.69 16.81
CA ALA A 176 11.65 3.82 17.58
C ALA A 176 10.26 3.53 18.19
N TRP A 177 9.46 2.66 17.58
CA TRP A 177 8.17 2.21 18.13
C TRP A 177 8.35 1.49 19.48
N ILE A 178 9.44 0.73 19.64
CA ILE A 178 9.75 0.02 20.89
C ILE A 178 10.13 1.00 22.01
N LYS A 179 10.80 2.12 21.65
CA LYS A 179 11.30 3.11 22.63
C LYS A 179 10.26 4.14 23.02
N SER A 180 9.50 4.65 22.05
CA SER A 180 8.51 5.71 22.27
C SER A 180 7.39 5.62 21.24
N ILE A 181 6.30 4.96 21.63
CA ILE A 181 5.14 4.77 20.75
C ILE A 181 4.49 6.09 20.35
N GLU A 182 4.47 7.08 21.23
CA GLU A 182 3.81 8.38 20.98
C GLU A 182 4.54 9.18 19.92
N ILE A 183 5.86 9.34 20.05
CA ILE A 183 6.68 10.03 19.04
C ILE A 183 6.59 9.30 17.70
N TYR A 184 6.65 7.95 17.74
CA TYR A 184 6.53 7.13 16.55
C TYR A 184 5.20 7.35 15.84
N GLN A 185 4.08 7.37 16.58
CA GLN A 185 2.73 7.54 16.01
C GLN A 185 2.55 8.92 15.40
N ILE A 186 2.96 9.99 16.09
CA ILE A 186 2.87 11.37 15.56
C ILE A 186 3.65 11.49 14.26
N PHE A 187 4.88 10.98 14.23
CA PHE A 187 5.72 11.04 13.04
C PHE A 187 5.15 10.20 11.88
N ASN A 188 4.59 9.03 12.18
CA ASN A 188 3.95 8.17 11.18
C ASN A 188 2.73 8.86 10.55
N ILE A 189 1.85 9.45 11.35
CA ILE A 189 0.68 10.19 10.85
C ILE A 189 1.12 11.38 10.00
N ALA A 190 2.09 12.17 10.48
CA ALA A 190 2.62 13.30 9.72
C ALA A 190 3.22 12.86 8.39
N SER A 191 3.99 11.76 8.36
CA SER A 191 4.59 11.23 7.13
C SER A 191 3.54 10.75 6.13
N VAL A 192 2.50 10.05 6.60
CA VAL A 192 1.36 9.64 5.75
C VAL A 192 0.67 10.86 5.15
N PHE A 193 0.40 11.88 5.95
CA PHE A 193 -0.24 13.11 5.47
C PHE A 193 0.60 13.82 4.40
N VAL A 194 1.90 14.00 4.63
CA VAL A 194 2.82 14.61 3.67
C VAL A 194 2.87 13.80 2.35
N CYS A 195 2.97 12.49 2.43
CA CYS A 195 2.97 11.65 1.23
C CYS A 195 1.64 11.72 0.46
N LEU A 196 0.49 11.77 1.15
CA LEU A 196 -0.81 11.97 0.50
C LEU A 196 -0.87 13.30 -0.25
N LEU A 197 -0.33 14.38 0.33
CA LEU A 197 -0.24 15.68 -0.34
C LEU A 197 0.68 15.62 -1.56
N ILE A 198 1.82 14.93 -1.47
CA ILE A 198 2.73 14.74 -2.61
C ILE A 198 2.02 13.97 -3.74
N CYS A 199 1.34 12.87 -3.42
CA CYS A 199 0.59 12.10 -4.41
C CYS A 199 -0.53 12.92 -5.04
N ALA A 200 -1.29 13.69 -4.25
CA ALA A 200 -2.36 14.56 -4.74
C ALA A 200 -1.82 15.64 -5.68
N SER A 201 -0.75 16.33 -5.28
CA SER A 201 -0.13 17.39 -6.08
C SER A 201 0.47 16.83 -7.39
N ALA A 202 1.12 15.67 -7.33
CA ALA A 202 1.63 14.98 -8.51
C ALA A 202 0.49 14.63 -9.47
N TYR A 203 -0.60 14.07 -8.96
CA TYR A 203 -1.76 13.71 -9.77
C TYR A 203 -2.42 14.92 -10.43
N VAL A 204 -2.68 16.00 -9.67
CA VAL A 204 -3.27 17.24 -10.21
C VAL A 204 -2.38 17.82 -11.31
N THR A 205 -1.07 17.91 -11.06
CA THR A 205 -0.10 18.40 -12.04
C THR A 205 -0.10 17.55 -13.32
N LEU A 206 -0.13 16.22 -13.18
CA LEU A 206 -0.22 15.30 -14.30
C LEU A 206 -1.50 15.50 -15.12
N GLN A 207 -2.65 15.69 -14.48
CA GLN A 207 -3.92 15.94 -15.15
C GLN A 207 -3.92 17.27 -15.92
N ILE A 208 -3.45 18.35 -15.28
CA ILE A 208 -3.36 19.66 -15.93
C ILE A 208 -2.46 19.58 -17.17
N ARG A 209 -1.29 18.97 -17.06
CA ARG A 209 -0.35 18.81 -18.17
C ARG A 209 -0.90 17.97 -19.31
N LEU A 210 -1.60 16.88 -19.00
CA LEU A 210 -2.27 16.07 -20.01
C LEU A 210 -3.35 16.86 -20.77
N ARG A 211 -4.17 17.64 -20.07
CA ARG A 211 -5.17 18.49 -20.70
C ARG A 211 -4.53 19.53 -21.61
N MET A 212 -3.47 20.18 -21.14
CA MET A 212 -2.72 21.15 -21.97
C MET A 212 -2.16 20.52 -23.26
N LEU A 213 -1.55 19.31 -23.16
CA LEU A 213 -1.05 18.59 -24.32
C LEU A 213 -2.15 18.17 -25.30
N GLN A 214 -3.31 17.76 -24.79
CA GLN A 214 -4.46 17.42 -25.63
C GLN A 214 -5.00 18.65 -26.35
N ASN A 215 -5.16 19.76 -25.64
CA ASN A 215 -5.65 21.01 -26.24
C ASN A 215 -4.68 21.57 -27.30
N SER A 216 -3.38 21.53 -27.06
CA SER A 216 -2.38 21.97 -28.05
C SER A 216 -2.40 21.11 -29.33
N MET A 217 -2.62 19.80 -29.21
CA MET A 217 -2.76 18.93 -30.38
C MET A 217 -4.07 19.13 -31.13
N ILE A 218 -5.18 19.45 -30.42
CA ILE A 218 -6.43 19.81 -31.06
C ILE A 218 -6.27 21.13 -31.81
N ALA A 219 -5.68 22.15 -31.18
CA ALA A 219 -5.45 23.45 -31.81
C ALA A 219 -4.56 23.34 -33.07
N SER A 220 -3.49 22.53 -33.01
CA SER A 220 -2.64 22.31 -34.19
C SER A 220 -3.35 21.59 -35.33
N ARG A 221 -4.35 20.75 -35.06
CA ARG A 221 -5.21 20.13 -36.12
C ARG A 221 -6.11 21.12 -36.83
N PHE A 222 -6.62 22.12 -36.13
CA PHE A 222 -7.47 23.15 -36.71
C PHE A 222 -6.68 24.19 -37.53
N GLN A 223 -5.41 24.42 -37.17
CA GLN A 223 -4.58 25.45 -37.82
C GLN A 223 -3.90 24.97 -39.12
N THR A 224 -3.94 23.68 -39.43
CA THR A 224 -3.17 23.06 -40.52
C THR A 224 -4.07 22.51 -41.64
N GLN A 225 -5.08 23.25 -42.05
CA GLN A 225 -5.84 22.88 -43.23
C GLN A 225 -5.09 23.12 -44.55
N ASP A 226 -3.91 23.81 -44.47
CA ASP A 226 -3.12 24.22 -45.64
C ASP A 226 -1.79 23.48 -45.86
N THR A 227 -1.38 22.53 -44.98
CA THR A 227 -0.08 21.81 -45.16
C THR A 227 -0.18 20.36 -44.69
N GLU A 228 -0.82 19.54 -45.48
CA GLU A 228 -1.36 18.22 -45.10
C GLU A 228 -0.30 17.16 -44.74
N SER A 229 0.85 17.11 -45.40
CA SER A 229 1.76 15.95 -45.31
C SER A 229 2.69 15.89 -44.10
N GLN A 230 3.27 16.99 -43.67
CA GLN A 230 4.25 16.96 -42.53
C GLN A 230 3.57 16.92 -41.16
N VAL A 231 2.39 17.52 -41.04
CA VAL A 231 1.65 17.57 -39.78
C VAL A 231 0.98 16.24 -39.46
N ILE A 232 0.52 15.50 -40.46
CA ILE A 232 -0.02 14.16 -40.30
C ILE A 232 1.02 13.19 -39.72
N LEU A 233 2.28 13.30 -40.17
CA LEU A 233 3.40 12.52 -39.66
C LEU A 233 3.71 12.85 -38.18
N HIS A 234 3.78 14.12 -37.81
CA HIS A 234 4.06 14.55 -36.43
C HIS A 234 2.93 14.23 -35.45
N VAL A 235 1.67 14.32 -35.89
CA VAL A 235 0.49 13.95 -35.09
C VAL A 235 0.40 12.43 -34.93
N LYS A 236 0.72 11.65 -35.98
CA LYS A 236 0.70 10.20 -35.95
C LYS A 236 1.82 9.62 -35.06
N GLU A 237 2.99 10.26 -35.03
CA GLU A 237 4.13 9.86 -34.19
C GLU A 237 3.90 10.12 -32.69
N ASN A 238 3.24 11.23 -32.32
CA ASN A 238 2.99 11.60 -30.92
C ASN A 238 1.76 10.95 -30.30
N THR A 239 0.80 10.49 -31.11
CA THR A 239 -0.47 9.92 -30.63
C THR A 239 -0.30 8.65 -29.78
N PRO A 240 0.53 7.65 -30.16
CA PRO A 240 0.72 6.43 -29.35
C PRO A 240 1.43 6.73 -28.03
N HIS A 241 2.41 7.63 -27.99
CA HIS A 241 3.09 8.04 -26.77
C HIS A 241 2.14 8.71 -25.77
N LEU A 242 1.23 9.57 -26.26
CA LEU A 242 0.26 10.24 -25.41
C LEU A 242 -0.80 9.27 -24.85
N GLN A 243 -1.25 8.30 -25.64
CA GLN A 243 -2.20 7.28 -25.18
C GLN A 243 -1.58 6.39 -24.11
N LEU A 244 -0.32 5.96 -24.30
CA LEU A 244 0.42 5.17 -23.31
C LEU A 244 0.59 5.95 -22.01
N TYR A 245 0.92 7.23 -22.12
CA TYR A 245 1.08 8.13 -20.99
C TYR A 245 -0.25 8.34 -20.23
N ARG A 246 -1.34 8.61 -20.94
CA ARG A 246 -2.70 8.74 -20.37
C ARG A 246 -3.11 7.48 -19.61
N ARG A 247 -2.83 6.29 -20.15
CA ARG A 247 -3.11 5.02 -19.46
C ARG A 247 -2.33 4.92 -18.14
N SER A 248 -1.06 5.32 -18.13
CA SER A 248 -0.22 5.33 -16.94
C SER A 248 -0.77 6.27 -15.87
N VAL A 249 -1.15 7.50 -16.22
CA VAL A 249 -1.70 8.49 -15.28
C VAL A 249 -3.03 8.02 -14.69
N VAL A 250 -3.90 7.45 -15.50
CA VAL A 250 -5.18 6.91 -15.02
C VAL A 250 -4.94 5.71 -14.07
N THR A 251 -3.94 4.87 -14.34
CA THR A 251 -3.57 3.78 -13.43
C THR A 251 -3.13 4.32 -12.07
N MET A 252 -2.29 5.36 -12.06
CA MET A 252 -1.87 6.04 -10.83
C MET A 252 -3.04 6.60 -10.03
N PHE A 253 -4.02 7.17 -10.71
CA PHE A 253 -5.23 7.66 -10.06
C PHE A 253 -5.96 6.57 -9.29
N TYR A 254 -6.17 5.40 -9.92
CA TYR A 254 -6.83 4.29 -9.25
C TYR A 254 -6.04 3.75 -8.06
N ILE A 255 -4.70 3.66 -8.17
CA ILE A 255 -3.85 3.26 -7.06
C ILE A 255 -3.97 4.27 -5.91
N TYR A 256 -3.97 5.56 -6.21
CA TYR A 256 -4.09 6.63 -5.22
C TYR A 256 -5.46 6.64 -4.54
N ILE A 257 -6.55 6.49 -5.30
CA ILE A 257 -7.91 6.40 -4.74
C ILE A 257 -8.04 5.17 -3.84
N LEU A 258 -7.54 4.00 -4.28
CA LEU A 258 -7.56 2.79 -3.47
C LEU A 258 -6.80 3.00 -2.15
N LEU A 259 -5.65 3.63 -2.21
CA LEU A 259 -4.84 3.96 -1.04
C LEU A 259 -5.62 4.87 -0.07
N ILE A 260 -6.24 5.94 -0.55
CA ILE A 260 -7.08 6.82 0.29
C ILE A 260 -8.21 6.03 0.94
N LEU A 261 -8.97 5.25 0.15
CA LEU A 261 -10.10 4.47 0.66
C LEU A 261 -9.70 3.48 1.75
N CYS A 262 -8.47 2.93 1.67
CA CYS A 262 -7.98 1.99 2.65
C CYS A 262 -7.35 2.67 3.89
N TYR A 263 -6.69 3.82 3.73
CA TYR A 263 -5.99 4.49 4.83
C TYR A 263 -6.87 5.44 5.65
N VAL A 264 -7.84 6.12 5.02
CA VAL A 264 -8.70 7.10 5.72
C VAL A 264 -9.49 6.49 6.88
N PRO A 265 -10.12 5.30 6.77
CA PRO A 265 -10.82 4.70 7.90
C PRO A 265 -9.91 4.46 9.11
N TYR A 266 -8.69 3.97 8.86
CA TYR A 266 -7.70 3.74 9.92
C TYR A 266 -7.29 5.06 10.61
N LEU A 267 -6.92 6.07 9.83
CA LEU A 267 -6.52 7.38 10.36
C LEU A 267 -7.66 8.05 11.12
N SER A 268 -8.89 7.98 10.61
CA SER A 268 -10.07 8.56 11.26
C SER A 268 -10.33 7.90 12.62
N MET A 269 -10.33 6.57 12.69
CA MET A 269 -10.53 5.85 13.94
C MET A 269 -9.41 6.09 14.94
N PHE A 270 -8.17 6.20 14.46
CA PHE A 270 -7.04 6.53 15.31
C PHE A 270 -7.21 7.92 15.96
N ILE A 271 -7.55 8.94 15.16
CA ILE A 271 -7.81 10.31 15.66
C ILE A 271 -8.98 10.33 16.65
N VAL A 272 -10.08 9.65 16.33
CA VAL A 272 -11.23 9.56 17.23
C VAL A 272 -10.83 8.99 18.60
N ILE A 273 -10.03 7.93 18.62
CA ILE A 273 -9.57 7.31 19.87
C ILE A 273 -8.67 8.25 20.67
N GLU A 274 -7.76 8.97 20.01
CA GLU A 274 -6.86 9.91 20.71
C GLU A 274 -7.61 11.11 21.28
N VAL A 275 -8.67 11.59 20.62
CA VAL A 275 -9.44 12.77 21.07
C VAL A 275 -10.50 12.41 22.10
N THR A 276 -11.24 11.29 21.91
CA THR A 276 -12.41 10.95 22.74
C THR A 276 -12.14 9.87 23.78
N GLY A 277 -10.90 9.40 23.84
CA GLY A 277 -10.52 8.30 24.73
C GLY A 277 -10.88 6.92 24.17
N ARG A 278 -10.36 5.90 24.84
CA ARG A 278 -10.46 4.48 24.44
C ARG A 278 -11.68 3.83 25.06
N ASP A 279 -12.40 3.06 24.25
CA ASP A 279 -13.37 2.08 24.72
C ASP A 279 -13.33 0.83 23.82
N SER A 280 -13.95 -0.26 24.29
CA SER A 280 -13.93 -1.55 23.61
C SER A 280 -14.52 -1.51 22.20
N VAL A 281 -15.58 -0.72 21.98
CA VAL A 281 -16.22 -0.59 20.67
C VAL A 281 -15.30 0.14 19.70
N LYS A 282 -14.67 1.24 20.11
CA LYS A 282 -13.74 2.00 19.26
C LYS A 282 -12.52 1.17 18.88
N ILE A 283 -11.98 0.37 19.82
CA ILE A 283 -10.86 -0.53 19.52
C ILE A 283 -11.28 -1.63 18.53
N ALA A 284 -12.50 -2.16 18.67
CA ALA A 284 -13.05 -3.09 17.69
C ALA A 284 -13.18 -2.42 16.31
N CYS A 285 -13.73 -1.21 16.23
CA CYS A 285 -13.80 -0.44 14.98
C CYS A 285 -12.40 -0.17 14.37
N LEU A 286 -11.41 0.15 15.19
CA LEU A 286 -10.01 0.30 14.75
C LEU A 286 -9.48 -1.01 14.16
N SER A 287 -9.83 -2.16 14.75
CA SER A 287 -9.43 -3.47 14.25
C SER A 287 -9.99 -3.75 12.84
N PHE A 288 -11.25 -3.39 12.58
CA PHE A 288 -11.83 -3.47 11.24
C PHE A 288 -11.21 -2.45 10.28
N ALA A 289 -10.92 -1.24 10.73
CA ALA A 289 -10.25 -0.24 9.93
C ALA A 289 -8.82 -0.69 9.52
N MET A 290 -8.10 -1.38 10.41
CA MET A 290 -6.82 -2.05 10.06
C MET A 290 -7.01 -3.15 9.01
N THR A 291 -8.08 -3.92 9.07
CA THR A 291 -8.39 -4.92 8.03
C THR A 291 -8.64 -4.27 6.67
N VAL A 292 -9.35 -3.14 6.62
CA VAL A 292 -9.51 -2.34 5.40
C VAL A 292 -8.16 -1.83 4.90
N LEU A 293 -7.27 -1.40 5.81
CA LEU A 293 -5.91 -1.00 5.45
C LEU A 293 -5.14 -2.16 4.77
N PHE A 294 -5.21 -3.37 5.31
CA PHE A 294 -4.54 -4.55 4.72
C PHE A 294 -5.20 -5.02 3.43
N ALA A 295 -6.48 -4.73 3.20
CA ALA A 295 -7.15 -5.01 1.94
C ALA A 295 -6.48 -4.30 0.75
N ASN A 296 -5.78 -3.17 0.96
CA ASN A 296 -4.98 -2.51 -0.08
C ASN A 296 -3.98 -3.49 -0.74
N ALA A 297 -3.26 -4.27 0.05
CA ALA A 297 -2.29 -5.26 -0.46
C ALA A 297 -2.97 -6.38 -1.28
N SER A 298 -4.18 -6.76 -0.92
CA SER A 298 -4.97 -7.79 -1.62
C SER A 298 -5.62 -7.28 -2.90
N LEU A 299 -5.94 -5.99 -2.98
CA LEU A 299 -6.62 -5.37 -4.12
C LEU A 299 -5.66 -4.89 -5.21
N ASN A 300 -4.42 -4.54 -4.87
CA ASN A 300 -3.40 -4.08 -5.80
C ASN A 300 -3.18 -5.03 -7.01
N PRO A 301 -3.08 -6.36 -6.86
CA PRO A 301 -2.92 -7.28 -7.98
C PRO A 301 -4.05 -7.21 -9.01
N PHE A 302 -5.31 -7.09 -8.56
CA PHE A 302 -6.45 -6.95 -9.46
C PHE A 302 -6.37 -5.66 -10.27
N LEU A 303 -5.96 -4.58 -9.64
CA LEU A 303 -5.78 -3.29 -10.27
C LEU A 303 -4.67 -3.34 -11.33
N TYR A 304 -3.55 -4.00 -11.05
CA TYR A 304 -2.46 -4.17 -12.02
C TYR A 304 -2.87 -5.07 -13.18
N CYS A 305 -3.54 -6.19 -12.95
CA CYS A 305 -4.06 -7.07 -13.99
C CYS A 305 -5.08 -6.35 -14.88
N TRP A 306 -5.92 -5.49 -14.29
CA TRP A 306 -6.89 -4.70 -15.06
C TRP A 306 -6.23 -3.62 -15.89
N ARG A 307 -5.25 -2.90 -15.35
CA ARG A 307 -4.70 -1.68 -15.97
C ARG A 307 -3.43 -1.89 -16.78
N ILE A 308 -2.57 -2.85 -16.39
CA ILE A 308 -1.28 -3.09 -17.04
C ILE A 308 -1.41 -4.30 -17.99
N GLN A 309 -1.55 -4.00 -19.29
CA GLN A 309 -1.79 -5.02 -20.32
C GLN A 309 -0.70 -6.11 -20.37
N GLU A 310 0.55 -5.75 -20.08
CA GLU A 310 1.66 -6.71 -20.08
C GLU A 310 1.52 -7.74 -18.96
N ILE A 311 1.25 -7.30 -17.75
CA ILE A 311 1.03 -8.17 -16.60
C ILE A 311 -0.13 -9.11 -16.90
N ARG A 312 -1.25 -8.58 -17.39
CA ARG A 312 -2.42 -9.37 -17.78
C ARG A 312 -2.07 -10.40 -18.85
N ARG A 313 -1.28 -10.01 -19.89
CA ARG A 313 -0.87 -10.89 -20.97
C ARG A 313 -0.01 -12.07 -20.47
N GLU A 314 0.97 -11.80 -19.61
CA GLU A 314 1.84 -12.85 -19.05
C GLU A 314 1.07 -13.80 -18.13
N ILE A 315 0.20 -13.29 -17.25
CA ILE A 315 -0.67 -14.11 -16.40
C ILE A 315 -1.63 -14.98 -17.25
N SER A 316 -2.25 -14.39 -18.31
CA SER A 316 -3.14 -15.14 -19.19
C SER A 316 -2.41 -16.24 -19.96
N LYS A 317 -1.16 -15.99 -20.41
CA LYS A 317 -0.33 -17.02 -21.04
C LYS A 317 -0.04 -18.18 -20.07
N ALA A 318 0.34 -17.85 -18.82
CA ALA A 318 0.59 -18.87 -17.80
C ALA A 318 -0.64 -19.71 -17.53
N ALA A 319 -1.80 -19.07 -17.34
CA ALA A 319 -3.06 -19.78 -17.13
C ALA A 319 -3.39 -20.73 -18.28
N LYS A 320 -3.30 -20.25 -19.53
CA LYS A 320 -3.52 -21.10 -20.72
C LYS A 320 -2.56 -22.28 -20.76
N ASN A 321 -1.26 -22.07 -20.52
CA ASN A 321 -0.27 -23.14 -20.55
C ASN A 321 -0.50 -24.20 -19.45
N THR A 322 -1.06 -23.78 -18.30
CA THR A 322 -1.40 -24.71 -17.21
C THR A 322 -2.67 -25.50 -17.51
N PHE A 323 -3.69 -24.88 -18.13
CA PHE A 323 -4.95 -25.55 -18.46
C PHE A 323 -4.91 -26.33 -19.78
N CYS A 324 -4.06 -25.96 -20.76
CA CYS A 324 -3.91 -26.69 -22.04
C CYS A 324 -2.89 -27.81 -21.98
N ARG A 325 -2.23 -28.07 -20.83
CA ARG A 325 -1.30 -29.19 -20.63
C ARG A 325 -1.99 -30.43 -20.05
N LYS A 326 -3.31 -30.42 -19.97
CA LYS A 326 -4.16 -31.59 -19.77
C LYS A 326 -4.79 -31.97 -21.12
#